data_4b826048091785c4deb89ea374d70e74
#
_entry.id   4b826048091785c4deb89ea374d70e74
#
_cell.length_a   1.000
_cell.length_b   1.000
_cell.length_c   1.000
_cell.angle_alpha   90.00
_cell.angle_beta   90.00
_cell.angle_gamma   90.00
#
_symmetry.space_group_name_H-M   'P 1'
#
loop_
_entity.id
_entity.type
_entity.pdbx_description
1 polymer ?
#
loop_
_entity_poly.entity_id
_entity_poly.type
_entity_poly.pdbx_seq_one_letter_code
_entity_poly.pdbx_strand_id
1 'polypeptide(L)'
;MCQHILTHLPGAQGMTQIVTISFFRFGSVRSRLWAFAMMGLARGQMSRVPGVGFWKLFGSGSNEGFTPKPNVSVYAVLATWPDRQTAARSLQQSAIFARYRQQAIENWTVFMKAETARGKWSGQTPFSTTPQNQNGPLAVITRATLRPRKLAQFWRRVPNISQVIGQDPNVVFKIEN
;
A
#
# COMPACT_ATOMS: atom_id res chain seq x y z
N MET A 1 37.14 -0.70 -27.15
CA MET A 1 37.11 0.26 -26.00
C MET A 1 36.34 1.44 -26.41
N CYS A 2 35.00 1.44 -26.21
CA CYS A 2 34.12 2.61 -26.45
C CYS A 2 33.60 3.05 -25.10
N GLN A 3 34.11 4.18 -24.63
CA GLN A 3 33.55 4.89 -23.49
C GLN A 3 32.30 5.63 -23.97
N HIS A 4 31.13 5.25 -23.47
CA HIS A 4 29.93 6.06 -23.57
C HIS A 4 29.98 7.14 -22.52
N ILE A 5 30.24 8.35 -22.93
CA ILE A 5 30.05 9.58 -22.13
C ILE A 5 28.55 9.85 -22.11
N LEU A 6 27.90 9.60 -21.00
CA LEU A 6 26.52 10.08 -20.75
C LEU A 6 26.59 11.58 -20.42
N THR A 7 26.33 12.38 -21.42
CA THR A 7 26.11 13.82 -21.24
C THR A 7 24.81 14.03 -20.45
N HIS A 8 24.93 14.69 -19.30
CA HIS A 8 23.79 15.21 -18.55
C HIS A 8 23.01 16.21 -19.40
N LEU A 9 21.82 15.81 -19.86
CA LEU A 9 20.82 16.76 -20.32
C LEU A 9 20.16 17.38 -19.07
N PRO A 10 20.12 18.71 -18.93
CA PRO A 10 19.38 19.37 -17.85
C PRO A 10 17.88 19.21 -18.16
N GLY A 11 17.18 18.36 -17.39
CA GLY A 11 15.74 18.17 -17.57
C GLY A 11 15.18 16.81 -17.19
N ALA A 12 15.98 15.77 -17.08
CA ALA A 12 15.56 14.51 -16.51
C ALA A 12 15.74 14.55 -14.98
N GLN A 13 14.81 15.16 -14.26
CA GLN A 13 14.59 14.80 -12.86
C GLN A 13 14.30 13.30 -12.88
N GLY A 14 15.26 12.50 -12.42
CA GLY A 14 15.21 11.06 -12.48
C GLY A 14 13.85 10.58 -11.95
N MET A 15 13.08 9.87 -12.77
CA MET A 15 11.76 9.37 -12.43
C MET A 15 11.91 8.37 -11.28
N THR A 16 11.87 8.88 -10.04
CA THR A 16 11.91 8.06 -8.86
C THR A 16 10.54 7.47 -8.63
N GLN A 17 10.44 6.16 -8.73
CA GLN A 17 9.19 5.46 -8.45
C GLN A 17 8.64 5.87 -7.09
N ILE A 18 7.36 6.19 -7.06
CA ILE A 18 6.62 6.48 -5.83
C ILE A 18 5.66 5.33 -5.53
N VAL A 19 5.60 4.98 -4.26
CA VAL A 19 4.62 4.06 -3.72
C VAL A 19 3.60 4.85 -2.92
N THR A 20 2.32 4.62 -3.13
CA THR A 20 1.26 5.22 -2.31
C THR A 20 0.45 4.14 -1.62
N ILE A 21 0.02 4.42 -0.39
CA ILE A 21 -1.05 3.69 0.28
C ILE A 21 -2.15 4.68 0.61
N SER A 22 -3.33 4.46 0.05
CA SER A 22 -4.53 5.24 0.32
C SER A 22 -5.47 4.44 1.19
N PHE A 23 -5.78 4.94 2.38
CA PHE A 23 -6.73 4.36 3.33
C PHE A 23 -8.08 5.04 3.18
N PHE A 24 -9.16 4.27 3.31
CA PHE A 24 -10.54 4.74 3.22
C PHE A 24 -11.35 4.12 4.35
N ARG A 25 -12.00 4.95 5.17
CA ARG A 25 -12.89 4.51 6.25
C ARG A 25 -14.34 4.73 5.86
N PHE A 26 -15.16 3.70 6.03
CA PHE A 26 -16.57 3.67 5.66
C PHE A 26 -17.44 3.60 6.90
N GLY A 27 -18.36 4.57 7.07
CA GLY A 27 -19.16 4.71 8.28
C GLY A 27 -20.44 3.88 8.27
N SER A 28 -21.16 3.83 7.16
CA SER A 28 -22.47 3.16 7.06
C SER A 28 -22.36 1.70 6.60
N VAL A 29 -23.35 0.88 6.94
CA VAL A 29 -23.43 -0.51 6.46
C VAL A 29 -23.43 -0.56 4.92
N ARG A 30 -24.16 0.35 4.27
CA ARG A 30 -24.24 0.43 2.82
C ARG A 30 -22.86 0.71 2.19
N SER A 31 -22.13 1.68 2.73
CA SER A 31 -20.79 2.01 2.22
C SER A 31 -19.76 0.90 2.48
N ARG A 32 -19.89 0.17 3.59
CA ARG A 32 -19.04 -1.01 3.88
C ARG A 32 -19.30 -2.16 2.92
N LEU A 33 -20.58 -2.46 2.62
CA LEU A 33 -20.94 -3.47 1.63
C LEU A 33 -20.44 -3.08 0.24
N TRP A 34 -20.58 -1.79 -0.12
CA TRP A 34 -20.03 -1.26 -1.36
C TRP A 34 -18.51 -1.44 -1.42
N ALA A 35 -17.78 -1.10 -0.36
CA ALA A 35 -16.33 -1.23 -0.29
C ALA A 35 -15.89 -2.70 -0.40
N PHE A 36 -16.61 -3.61 0.25
CA PHE A 36 -16.37 -5.05 0.12
C PHE A 36 -16.56 -5.53 -1.33
N ALA A 37 -17.65 -5.15 -2.00
CA ALA A 37 -17.87 -5.46 -3.41
C ALA A 37 -16.76 -4.91 -4.31
N MET A 38 -16.23 -3.72 -3.99
CA MET A 38 -15.13 -3.09 -4.73
C MET A 38 -13.81 -3.88 -4.64
N MET A 39 -13.60 -4.76 -3.67
CA MET A 39 -12.44 -5.66 -3.65
C MET A 39 -12.34 -6.55 -4.90
N GLY A 40 -13.46 -6.87 -5.50
CA GLY A 40 -13.54 -7.57 -6.80
C GLY A 40 -13.71 -6.62 -7.98
N LEU A 41 -14.72 -5.75 -7.92
CA LEU A 41 -15.16 -4.90 -9.03
C LEU A 41 -14.15 -3.80 -9.42
N ALA A 42 -13.35 -3.32 -8.47
CA ALA A 42 -12.36 -2.28 -8.75
C ALA A 42 -11.18 -2.76 -9.60
N ARG A 43 -10.95 -4.06 -9.73
CA ARG A 43 -9.77 -4.60 -10.41
C ARG A 43 -9.61 -4.09 -11.83
N GLY A 44 -10.67 -4.19 -12.64
CA GLY A 44 -10.65 -3.71 -14.03
C GLY A 44 -10.55 -2.18 -14.15
N GLN A 45 -11.01 -1.44 -13.14
CA GLN A 45 -10.92 0.02 -13.11
C GLN A 45 -9.54 0.47 -12.68
N MET A 46 -8.93 -0.20 -11.69
CA MET A 46 -7.57 0.09 -11.23
C MET A 46 -6.53 -0.10 -12.33
N SER A 47 -6.64 -1.16 -13.13
CA SER A 47 -5.70 -1.40 -14.23
C SER A 47 -5.75 -0.34 -15.35
N ARG A 48 -6.81 0.46 -15.39
CA ARG A 48 -6.99 1.55 -16.36
C ARG A 48 -6.62 2.93 -15.82
N VAL A 49 -6.18 3.02 -14.57
CA VAL A 49 -5.76 4.31 -13.98
C VAL A 49 -4.47 4.77 -14.66
N PRO A 50 -4.41 6.00 -15.19
CA PRO A 50 -3.23 6.49 -15.89
C PRO A 50 -1.99 6.48 -15.00
N GLY A 51 -0.89 5.91 -15.51
CA GLY A 51 0.38 5.85 -14.82
C GLY A 51 0.46 4.89 -13.64
N VAL A 52 -0.61 4.14 -13.33
CA VAL A 52 -0.53 3.10 -12.31
C VAL A 52 0.34 1.94 -12.81
N GLY A 53 1.30 1.54 -11.99
CA GLY A 53 2.09 0.35 -12.21
C GLY A 53 1.49 -0.85 -11.47
N PHE A 54 2.20 -1.35 -10.47
CA PHE A 54 1.67 -2.40 -9.61
C PHE A 54 0.67 -1.83 -8.61
N TRP A 55 -0.41 -2.55 -8.33
CA TRP A 55 -1.41 -2.15 -7.33
C TRP A 55 -2.02 -3.36 -6.62
N LYS A 56 -2.46 -3.14 -5.40
CA LYS A 56 -3.20 -4.12 -4.58
C LYS A 56 -4.26 -3.44 -3.75
N LEU A 57 -5.35 -4.16 -3.55
CA LEU A 57 -6.43 -3.81 -2.65
C LEU A 57 -6.28 -4.62 -1.36
N PHE A 58 -6.49 -3.97 -0.22
CA PHE A 58 -6.41 -4.57 1.10
C PHE A 58 -7.70 -4.33 1.89
N GLY A 59 -8.13 -5.34 2.64
CA GLY A 59 -8.97 -5.14 3.81
C GLY A 59 -8.11 -4.72 5.00
N SER A 60 -8.66 -4.67 6.17
CA SER A 60 -7.91 -4.54 7.43
C SER A 60 -8.46 -5.49 8.50
N GLY A 61 -7.62 -5.83 9.47
CA GLY A 61 -8.02 -6.55 10.67
C GLY A 61 -8.73 -5.65 11.67
N SER A 62 -9.53 -6.20 12.57
CA SER A 62 -10.09 -5.50 13.71
C SER A 62 -9.25 -5.75 14.96
N ASN A 63 -9.05 -4.72 15.77
CA ASN A 63 -8.24 -4.67 16.98
C ASN A 63 -6.72 -4.61 16.74
N GLU A 64 -5.99 -4.38 17.81
CA GLU A 64 -4.54 -4.47 17.81
C GLU A 64 -4.11 -5.93 17.71
N GLY A 65 -3.24 -6.22 16.77
CA GLY A 65 -2.77 -7.58 16.48
C GLY A 65 -3.48 -8.23 15.30
N PHE A 66 -2.79 -9.18 14.67
CA PHE A 66 -3.37 -10.00 13.60
C PHE A 66 -4.54 -10.81 14.15
N THR A 67 -5.74 -10.29 14.02
CA THR A 67 -6.96 -11.01 14.42
C THR A 67 -7.65 -11.62 13.20
N PRO A 68 -8.25 -12.81 13.33
CA PRO A 68 -9.03 -13.40 12.24
C PRO A 68 -10.33 -12.65 11.94
N LYS A 69 -10.64 -11.61 12.72
CA LYS A 69 -11.84 -10.79 12.52
C LYS A 69 -11.55 -9.65 11.56
N PRO A 70 -12.15 -9.61 10.35
CA PRO A 70 -11.94 -8.52 9.41
C PRO A 70 -12.56 -7.23 9.93
N ASN A 71 -11.86 -6.12 9.75
CA ASN A 71 -12.44 -4.80 9.90
C ASN A 71 -13.06 -4.39 8.56
N VAL A 72 -14.36 -4.55 8.46
CA VAL A 72 -15.11 -4.19 7.25
C VAL A 72 -15.31 -2.68 7.07
N SER A 73 -14.73 -1.86 7.95
CA SER A 73 -14.87 -0.41 7.90
C SER A 73 -13.68 0.28 7.24
N VAL A 74 -12.51 -0.37 7.15
CA VAL A 74 -11.30 0.23 6.61
C VAL A 74 -10.73 -0.63 5.49
N TYR A 75 -10.48 0.01 4.36
CA TYR A 75 -9.84 -0.60 3.19
C TYR A 75 -8.70 0.28 2.71
N ALA A 76 -7.71 -0.34 2.07
CA ALA A 76 -6.58 0.38 1.53
C ALA A 76 -6.26 -0.02 0.09
N VAL A 77 -5.67 0.92 -0.64
CA VAL A 77 -5.14 0.72 -1.98
C VAL A 77 -3.66 1.07 -1.98
N LEU A 78 -2.81 0.08 -2.23
CA LEU A 78 -1.40 0.30 -2.53
C LEU A 78 -1.23 0.42 -4.04
N ALA A 79 -0.45 1.40 -4.48
CA ALA A 79 -0.11 1.56 -5.89
C ALA A 79 1.32 2.09 -6.08
N THR A 80 1.96 1.69 -7.17
CA THR A 80 3.25 2.24 -7.60
C THR A 80 3.04 3.17 -8.80
N TRP A 81 3.85 4.22 -8.88
CA TRP A 81 3.77 5.28 -9.87
C TRP A 81 5.16 5.65 -10.39
N PRO A 82 5.29 6.11 -11.64
CA PRO A 82 6.59 6.53 -12.17
C PRO A 82 7.19 7.71 -11.41
N ASP A 83 6.34 8.62 -10.90
CA ASP A 83 6.73 9.82 -10.18
C ASP A 83 5.60 10.33 -9.28
N ARG A 84 5.93 11.31 -8.41
CA ARG A 84 4.99 11.92 -7.46
C ARG A 84 3.87 12.72 -8.13
N GLN A 85 4.17 13.40 -9.23
CA GLN A 85 3.19 14.24 -9.94
C GLN A 85 2.12 13.37 -10.59
N THR A 86 2.52 12.30 -11.26
CA THR A 86 1.61 11.29 -11.84
C THR A 86 0.75 10.64 -10.76
N ALA A 87 1.34 10.25 -9.62
CA ALA A 87 0.61 9.73 -8.48
C ALA A 87 -0.47 10.70 -8.00
N ALA A 88 -0.09 11.95 -7.70
CA ALA A 88 -1.00 12.96 -7.19
C ALA A 88 -2.15 13.25 -8.19
N ARG A 89 -1.83 13.42 -9.47
CA ARG A 89 -2.83 13.64 -10.53
C ARG A 89 -3.81 12.48 -10.64
N SER A 90 -3.31 11.26 -10.71
CA SER A 90 -4.15 10.08 -10.89
C SER A 90 -5.00 9.77 -9.66
N LEU A 91 -4.48 9.95 -8.45
CA LEU A 91 -5.25 9.84 -7.21
C LEU A 91 -6.37 10.89 -7.15
N GLN A 92 -6.13 12.10 -7.65
CA GLN A 92 -7.12 13.17 -7.63
C GLN A 92 -8.18 13.01 -8.72
N GLN A 93 -7.78 12.68 -9.96
CA GLN A 93 -8.64 12.76 -11.14
C GLN A 93 -9.29 11.44 -11.56
N SER A 94 -8.76 10.29 -11.12
CA SER A 94 -9.32 9.02 -11.55
C SER A 94 -10.69 8.74 -10.93
N ALA A 95 -11.63 8.31 -11.75
CA ALA A 95 -13.01 8.02 -11.35
C ALA A 95 -13.09 6.99 -10.20
N ILE A 96 -12.19 5.99 -10.17
CA ILE A 96 -12.17 4.97 -9.13
C ILE A 96 -11.83 5.59 -7.75
N PHE A 97 -10.79 6.44 -7.67
CA PHE A 97 -10.43 7.11 -6.42
C PHE A 97 -11.48 8.14 -6.00
N ALA A 98 -12.12 8.83 -6.96
CA ALA A 98 -13.25 9.71 -6.67
C ALA A 98 -14.42 8.95 -6.02
N ARG A 99 -14.77 7.78 -6.54
CA ARG A 99 -15.82 6.91 -5.95
C ARG A 99 -15.48 6.47 -4.53
N TYR A 100 -14.23 6.07 -4.28
CA TYR A 100 -13.78 5.72 -2.92
C TYR A 100 -13.94 6.90 -1.96
N ARG A 101 -13.51 8.11 -2.35
CA ARG A 101 -13.65 9.33 -1.54
C ARG A 101 -15.11 9.70 -1.27
N GLN A 102 -16.00 9.56 -2.26
CA GLN A 102 -17.43 9.85 -2.11
C GLN A 102 -18.14 8.93 -1.12
N GLN A 103 -17.71 7.68 -1.03
CA GLN A 103 -18.31 6.68 -0.14
C GLN A 103 -17.65 6.66 1.25
N ALA A 104 -16.42 7.12 1.35
CA ALA A 104 -15.66 7.15 2.61
C ALA A 104 -16.02 8.38 3.44
N ILE A 105 -16.06 8.21 4.76
CA ILE A 105 -16.18 9.32 5.72
C ILE A 105 -14.83 9.94 6.05
N GLU A 106 -13.76 9.21 5.78
CA GLU A 106 -12.37 9.63 5.98
C GLU A 106 -11.46 8.97 4.98
N ASN A 107 -10.48 9.69 4.47
CA ASN A 107 -9.45 9.13 3.63
C ASN A 107 -8.09 9.76 3.92
N TRP A 108 -7.05 8.96 3.78
CA TRP A 108 -5.67 9.38 4.00
C TRP A 108 -4.75 8.66 3.02
N THR A 109 -3.79 9.38 2.44
CA THR A 109 -2.82 8.81 1.50
C THR A 109 -1.40 9.15 1.93
N VAL A 110 -0.58 8.11 2.05
CA VAL A 110 0.85 8.22 2.32
C VAL A 110 1.62 8.03 1.02
N PHE A 111 2.57 8.93 0.77
CA PHE A 111 3.51 8.85 -0.36
C PHE A 111 4.87 8.40 0.17
N MET A 112 5.42 7.35 -0.41
CA MET A 112 6.66 6.73 0.04
C MET A 112 7.59 6.48 -1.13
N LYS A 113 8.87 6.35 -0.84
CA LYS A 113 9.89 5.77 -1.74
C LYS A 113 10.32 4.43 -1.14
N ALA A 114 10.55 3.43 -1.99
CA ALA A 114 11.05 2.16 -1.51
C ALA A 114 12.57 2.24 -1.32
N GLU A 115 13.04 2.04 -0.10
CA GLU A 115 14.48 1.95 0.20
C GLU A 115 14.99 0.52 0.04
N THR A 116 14.23 -0.43 0.52
CA THR A 116 14.57 -1.86 0.45
C THR A 116 13.33 -2.65 0.10
N ALA A 117 13.46 -3.58 -0.81
CA ALA A 117 12.39 -4.52 -1.13
C ALA A 117 12.97 -5.93 -1.30
N ARG A 118 12.34 -6.93 -0.70
CA ARG A 118 12.76 -8.33 -0.80
C ARG A 118 11.59 -9.22 -1.19
N GLY A 119 11.89 -10.22 -2.01
CA GLY A 119 10.90 -11.21 -2.44
C GLY A 119 10.06 -10.75 -3.63
N LYS A 120 9.09 -11.59 -4.00
CA LYS A 120 8.17 -11.34 -5.11
C LYS A 120 6.75 -11.16 -4.61
N TRP A 121 6.00 -10.27 -5.23
CA TRP A 121 4.58 -10.09 -4.97
C TRP A 121 3.77 -10.43 -6.22
N SER A 122 2.99 -11.49 -6.18
CA SER A 122 2.29 -12.06 -7.34
C SER A 122 3.23 -12.33 -8.53
N GLY A 123 4.41 -12.90 -8.23
CA GLY A 123 5.42 -13.21 -9.26
C GLY A 123 6.27 -12.03 -9.73
N GLN A 124 5.97 -10.81 -9.31
CA GLN A 124 6.65 -9.58 -9.72
C GLN A 124 7.51 -8.99 -8.60
N THR A 125 8.51 -8.19 -8.97
CA THR A 125 9.29 -7.32 -8.09
C THR A 125 8.83 -5.87 -8.30
N PRO A 126 7.75 -5.42 -7.64
CA PRO A 126 7.05 -4.20 -8.04
C PRO A 126 7.73 -2.90 -7.60
N PHE A 127 8.71 -2.97 -6.71
CA PHE A 127 9.33 -1.80 -6.11
C PHE A 127 10.73 -1.59 -6.66
N SER A 128 10.95 -0.41 -7.23
CA SER A 128 12.28 0.09 -7.57
C SER A 128 12.87 0.77 -6.35
N THR A 129 13.94 0.20 -5.81
CA THR A 129 14.57 0.70 -4.58
C THR A 129 15.58 1.77 -4.90
N THR A 130 15.54 2.86 -4.15
CA THR A 130 16.54 3.93 -4.17
C THR A 130 17.06 4.06 -2.76
N PRO A 131 18.28 3.59 -2.47
CA PRO A 131 18.87 3.76 -1.15
C PRO A 131 18.93 5.26 -0.82
N GLN A 132 18.28 5.66 0.24
CA GLN A 132 18.35 7.02 0.76
C GLN A 132 18.76 6.96 2.22
N ASN A 133 19.85 7.61 2.51
CA ASN A 133 20.32 7.80 3.89
C ASN A 133 19.49 8.95 4.51
N GLN A 134 18.26 8.70 4.90
CA GLN A 134 17.35 9.72 5.42
C GLN A 134 16.91 9.40 6.85
N ASN A 135 17.09 10.38 7.75
CA ASN A 135 16.58 10.37 9.12
C ASN A 135 15.07 10.74 9.14
N GLY A 136 14.26 10.11 8.32
CA GLY A 136 12.82 10.36 8.21
C GLY A 136 11.97 9.20 8.75
N PRO A 137 10.64 9.40 8.86
CA PRO A 137 9.73 8.33 9.24
C PRO A 137 9.83 7.14 8.27
N LEU A 138 9.92 5.93 8.81
CA LEU A 138 10.03 4.69 8.07
C LEU A 138 8.70 3.94 8.09
N ALA A 139 8.22 3.52 6.92
CA ALA A 139 7.09 2.61 6.79
C ALA A 139 7.58 1.22 6.41
N VAL A 140 7.19 0.20 7.18
CA VAL A 140 7.52 -1.20 6.91
C VAL A 140 6.25 -1.94 6.48
N ILE A 141 6.30 -2.54 5.30
CA ILE A 141 5.20 -3.37 4.79
C ILE A 141 5.70 -4.82 4.74
N THR A 142 5.13 -5.66 5.57
CA THR A 142 5.43 -7.09 5.58
C THR A 142 4.26 -7.87 5.02
N ARG A 143 4.54 -8.77 4.09
CA ARG A 143 3.56 -9.69 3.53
C ARG A 143 3.99 -11.12 3.72
N ALA A 144 3.13 -11.95 4.29
CA ALA A 144 3.32 -13.38 4.38
C ALA A 144 2.22 -14.13 3.59
N THR A 145 2.61 -15.21 2.91
CA THR A 145 1.66 -16.17 2.32
C THR A 145 1.67 -17.41 3.20
N LEU A 146 0.58 -17.65 3.88
CA LEU A 146 0.44 -18.76 4.81
C LEU A 146 -0.08 -20.02 4.09
N ARG A 147 0.56 -21.16 4.37
CA ARG A 147 0.01 -22.44 3.97
C ARG A 147 -1.19 -22.77 4.88
N PRO A 148 -2.35 -23.22 4.37
CA PRO A 148 -3.54 -23.49 5.19
C PRO A 148 -3.27 -24.37 6.42
N ARG A 149 -2.42 -25.39 6.26
CA ARG A 149 -2.03 -26.30 7.35
C ARG A 149 -1.25 -25.62 8.49
N LYS A 150 -0.65 -24.44 8.26
CA LYS A 150 0.13 -23.69 9.24
C LYS A 150 -0.64 -22.53 9.86
N LEU A 151 -1.88 -22.31 9.42
CA LEU A 151 -2.70 -21.18 9.84
C LEU A 151 -2.92 -21.15 11.36
N ALA A 152 -3.30 -22.29 11.96
CA ALA A 152 -3.52 -22.39 13.40
C ALA A 152 -2.22 -22.15 14.23
N GLN A 153 -1.07 -22.59 13.70
CA GLN A 153 0.22 -22.36 14.35
C GLN A 153 0.64 -20.88 14.25
N PHE A 154 0.36 -20.25 13.13
CA PHE A 154 0.59 -18.82 12.92
C PHE A 154 -0.24 -18.00 13.92
N TRP A 155 -1.56 -18.22 13.98
CA TRP A 155 -2.46 -17.48 14.88
C TRP A 155 -2.11 -17.61 16.36
N ARG A 156 -1.47 -18.72 16.78
CA ARG A 156 -1.00 -18.86 18.16
C ARG A 156 0.25 -18.01 18.48
N ARG A 157 1.08 -17.68 17.49
CA ARG A 157 2.34 -16.96 17.69
C ARG A 157 2.23 -15.45 17.45
N VAL A 158 1.29 -15.03 16.65
CA VAL A 158 1.13 -13.64 16.23
C VAL A 158 0.82 -12.67 17.37
N PRO A 159 -0.02 -12.98 18.37
CA PRO A 159 -0.34 -12.02 19.45
C PRO A 159 0.90 -11.46 20.14
N ASN A 160 1.92 -12.29 20.38
CA ASN A 160 3.15 -11.86 21.05
C ASN A 160 3.94 -10.85 20.22
N ILE A 161 4.00 -11.03 18.89
CA ILE A 161 4.73 -10.12 17.99
C ILE A 161 4.02 -8.78 17.90
N SER A 162 2.71 -8.77 17.76
CA SER A 162 1.91 -7.56 17.69
C SER A 162 1.99 -6.73 18.96
N GLN A 163 2.03 -7.39 20.11
CA GLN A 163 2.17 -6.73 21.42
C GLN A 163 3.55 -6.05 21.54
N VAL A 164 4.63 -6.73 21.14
CA VAL A 164 5.98 -6.16 21.17
C VAL A 164 6.08 -4.93 20.27
N ILE A 165 5.54 -5.00 19.03
CA ILE A 165 5.54 -3.86 18.10
C ILE A 165 4.66 -2.71 18.65
N GLY A 166 3.55 -3.02 19.30
CA GLY A 166 2.64 -2.01 19.86
C GLY A 166 3.20 -1.26 21.07
N GLN A 167 4.21 -1.82 21.74
CA GLN A 167 4.89 -1.22 22.89
C GLN A 167 6.09 -0.37 22.49
N ASP A 168 6.53 -0.39 21.24
CA ASP A 168 7.64 0.43 20.77
C ASP A 168 7.20 1.90 20.64
N PRO A 169 7.81 2.84 21.42
CA PRO A 169 7.45 4.25 21.41
C PRO A 169 7.72 4.95 20.07
N ASN A 170 8.52 4.35 19.20
CA ASN A 170 8.80 4.87 17.85
C ASN A 170 7.74 4.50 16.82
N VAL A 171 6.81 3.61 17.16
CA VAL A 171 5.70 3.23 16.26
C VAL A 171 4.57 4.23 16.39
N VAL A 172 4.46 5.13 15.43
CA VAL A 172 3.42 6.19 15.38
C VAL A 172 2.08 5.65 14.85
N PHE A 173 2.12 4.68 13.92
CA PHE A 173 0.92 4.12 13.29
C PHE A 173 1.18 2.69 12.83
N LYS A 174 0.25 1.80 13.11
CA LYS A 174 0.25 0.44 12.55
C LYS A 174 -1.14 0.08 12.01
N ILE A 175 -1.18 -0.67 10.92
CA ILE A 175 -2.37 -1.30 10.39
C ILE A 175 -2.03 -2.73 10.02
N GLU A 176 -2.87 -3.64 10.44
CA GLU A 176 -2.70 -5.08 10.18
C GLU A 176 -3.80 -5.55 9.21
N ASN A 177 -3.41 -6.47 8.35
CA ASN A 177 -4.25 -6.92 7.24
C ASN A 177 -4.32 -8.45 7.18
#